data_2ea3a4be491e35db07b4e107c888dc34
#
_entry.id   2ea3a4be491e35db07b4e107c888dc34
#
_cell.length_a   1.000
_cell.length_b   1.000
_cell.length_c   1.000
_cell.angle_alpha   90.00
_cell.angle_beta   90.00
_cell.angle_gamma   90.00
#
_symmetry.space_group_name_H-M   'P 1'
#
loop_
_entity.id
_entity.type
_entity.pdbx_description
1 polymer ?
#
loop_
_entity_poly.entity_id
_entity_poly.type
_entity_poly.pdbx_seq_one_letter_code
_entity_poly.pdbx_strand_id
1 'polypeptide(L)'
;MKLTFSPASPFARKVRIAAIELGLIDKIEFVPTTVVPGQPNDEYSRINPVKKLPALITDNGEVIMDSYVIVEYLDDLAGGAKLIPASGAVRWKVKSDHSLLQGMLDSMLLCRYEKMVRPEPLRWQAWADDHWNRAWNGMAHFEKQTEMLSRPLDIAQIALTCVLGYADFRFADRGWRKAYPKLDAFHEKMLTRPSVKISVPPPA
;
A
#
# COMPACT_ATOMS: atom_id res chain seq x y z
N MET A 1 5.98 10.80 16.78
CA MET A 1 5.21 9.55 16.46
C MET A 1 6.18 8.46 16.03
N LYS A 2 5.80 7.15 16.17
CA LYS A 2 6.61 6.02 15.70
C LYS A 2 5.81 5.15 14.74
N LEU A 3 6.40 4.80 13.58
CA LEU A 3 5.76 3.92 12.59
C LEU A 3 6.51 2.59 12.54
N THR A 4 5.84 1.50 12.92
CA THR A 4 6.36 0.15 12.69
C THR A 4 6.23 -0.20 11.21
N PHE A 5 7.31 -0.63 10.58
CA PHE A 5 7.30 -0.84 9.14
C PHE A 5 8.29 -1.91 8.68
N SER A 6 8.07 -2.45 7.49
CA SER A 6 9.07 -3.15 6.70
C SER A 6 9.29 -2.40 5.40
N PRO A 7 10.54 -2.20 4.94
CA PRO A 7 10.83 -1.54 3.66
C PRO A 7 10.16 -2.22 2.46
N ALA A 8 9.93 -3.53 2.53
CA ALA A 8 9.26 -4.31 1.49
C ALA A 8 7.73 -4.26 1.52
N SER A 9 7.13 -3.65 2.57
CA SER A 9 5.69 -3.59 2.73
C SER A 9 5.05 -2.49 1.86
N PRO A 10 4.15 -2.83 0.93
CA PRO A 10 3.46 -1.82 0.13
C PRO A 10 2.49 -0.98 0.97
N PHE A 11 1.98 -1.53 2.08
CA PHE A 11 1.11 -0.82 3.01
C PHE A 11 1.88 0.24 3.82
N ALA A 12 3.09 -0.09 4.29
CA ALA A 12 3.96 0.87 4.95
C ALA A 12 4.47 1.93 3.96
N ARG A 13 4.74 1.53 2.70
CA ARG A 13 5.13 2.47 1.63
C ARG A 13 4.05 3.53 1.40
N LYS A 14 2.76 3.14 1.40
CA LYS A 14 1.64 4.06 1.28
C LYS A 14 1.68 5.15 2.37
N VAL A 15 1.89 4.77 3.63
CA VAL A 15 2.01 5.72 4.74
C VAL A 15 3.23 6.62 4.58
N ARG A 16 4.38 6.08 4.17
CA ARG A 16 5.60 6.87 3.93
C ARG A 16 5.40 7.91 2.85
N ILE A 17 4.82 7.53 1.71
CA ILE A 17 4.51 8.48 0.63
C ILE A 17 3.58 9.57 1.14
N ALA A 18 2.48 9.21 1.80
CA ALA A 18 1.53 10.17 2.35
C ALA A 18 2.19 11.13 3.36
N ALA A 19 3.00 10.62 4.28
CA ALA A 19 3.71 11.45 5.27
C ALA A 19 4.64 12.49 4.62
N ILE A 20 5.32 12.13 3.53
CA ILE A 20 6.18 13.05 2.77
C ILE A 20 5.32 14.11 2.05
N GLU A 21 4.26 13.70 1.35
CA GLU A 21 3.36 14.61 0.62
C GLU A 21 2.63 15.58 1.57
N LEU A 22 2.40 15.19 2.81
CA LEU A 22 1.79 16.01 3.85
C LEU A 22 2.80 16.87 4.64
N GLY A 23 4.12 16.72 4.40
CA GLY A 23 5.17 17.42 5.13
C GLY A 23 5.32 16.98 6.59
N LEU A 24 4.98 15.72 6.90
CA LEU A 24 5.01 15.17 8.25
C LEU A 24 6.12 14.14 8.47
N ILE A 25 6.96 13.87 7.47
CA ILE A 25 7.96 12.80 7.51
C ILE A 25 8.93 12.96 8.69
N ASP A 26 9.36 14.17 9.01
CA ASP A 26 10.30 14.46 10.09
C ASP A 26 9.69 14.32 11.49
N LYS A 27 8.35 14.18 11.59
CA LYS A 27 7.63 13.90 12.83
C LYS A 27 7.47 12.42 13.12
N ILE A 28 7.98 11.54 12.24
CA ILE A 28 7.79 10.09 12.32
C ILE A 28 9.13 9.38 12.42
N GLU A 29 9.37 8.74 13.55
CA GLU A 29 10.45 7.76 13.73
C GLU A 29 10.05 6.44 13.06
N PHE A 30 10.89 5.92 12.17
CA PHE A 30 10.65 4.65 11.49
C PHE A 30 11.29 3.50 12.27
N VAL A 31 10.45 2.59 12.79
CA VAL A 31 10.86 1.43 13.58
C VAL A 31 10.83 0.18 12.70
N PRO A 32 11.98 -0.32 12.20
CA PRO A 32 12.03 -1.54 11.41
C PRO A 32 11.44 -2.72 12.19
N THR A 33 10.48 -3.39 11.59
CA THR A 33 9.76 -4.49 12.23
C THR A 33 9.56 -5.63 11.25
N THR A 34 9.89 -6.85 11.68
CA THR A 34 9.70 -8.05 10.88
C THR A 34 8.47 -8.80 11.36
N VAL A 35 7.57 -9.10 10.41
CA VAL A 35 6.40 -9.96 10.65
C VAL A 35 6.34 -10.98 9.53
N VAL A 36 6.39 -12.26 9.91
CA VAL A 36 6.30 -13.37 8.97
C VAL A 36 5.10 -14.24 9.37
N PRO A 37 4.16 -14.54 8.46
CA PRO A 37 3.06 -15.44 8.76
C PRO A 37 3.56 -16.81 9.25
N GLY A 38 2.89 -17.37 10.25
CA GLY A 38 3.27 -18.64 10.85
C GLY A 38 4.42 -18.56 11.87
N GLN A 39 5.04 -17.40 12.03
CA GLN A 39 6.07 -17.19 13.06
C GLN A 39 5.49 -16.42 14.25
N PRO A 40 5.80 -16.82 15.50
CA PRO A 40 5.41 -16.05 16.68
C PRO A 40 6.13 -14.71 16.69
N ASN A 41 5.44 -13.67 17.12
CA ASN A 41 5.99 -12.36 17.42
C ASN A 41 5.15 -11.72 18.54
N ASP A 42 5.39 -12.15 19.77
CA ASP A 42 4.58 -11.78 20.93
C ASP A 42 4.81 -10.31 21.33
N GLU A 43 6.00 -9.80 21.09
CA GLU A 43 6.31 -8.39 21.33
C GLU A 43 5.47 -7.50 20.42
N TYR A 44 5.48 -7.77 19.12
CA TYR A 44 4.70 -6.97 18.18
C TYR A 44 3.19 -7.18 18.32
N SER A 45 2.74 -8.35 18.75
CA SER A 45 1.31 -8.61 18.99
C SER A 45 0.71 -7.74 20.11
N ARG A 46 1.53 -7.20 21.00
CA ARG A 46 1.10 -6.21 22.01
C ARG A 46 0.83 -4.83 21.41
N ILE A 47 1.48 -4.51 20.30
CA ILE A 47 1.26 -3.27 19.54
C ILE A 47 0.09 -3.48 18.56
N ASN A 48 0.15 -4.53 17.75
CA ASN A 48 -0.90 -4.88 16.81
C ASN A 48 -1.30 -6.36 16.98
N PRO A 49 -2.46 -6.63 17.59
CA PRO A 49 -2.91 -8.01 17.86
C PRO A 49 -3.01 -8.91 16.62
N VAL A 50 -3.27 -8.33 15.43
CA VAL A 50 -3.33 -9.09 14.17
C VAL A 50 -1.98 -9.19 13.46
N LYS A 51 -0.91 -8.67 14.05
CA LYS A 51 0.47 -8.73 13.55
C LYS A 51 0.62 -8.28 12.10
N LYS A 52 -0.06 -7.21 11.71
CA LYS A 52 0.08 -6.59 10.37
C LYS A 52 0.83 -5.27 10.44
N LEU A 53 1.65 -4.98 9.44
CA LEU A 53 2.34 -3.70 9.27
C LEU A 53 1.61 -2.83 8.24
N PRO A 54 1.62 -1.51 8.42
CA PRO A 54 2.19 -0.74 9.54
C PRO A 54 1.23 -0.57 10.72
N ALA A 55 1.78 -0.12 11.86
CA ALA A 55 1.04 0.50 12.94
C ALA A 55 1.74 1.82 13.32
N LEU A 56 0.98 2.89 13.60
CA LEU A 56 1.48 4.18 14.06
C LEU A 56 1.22 4.33 15.54
N ILE A 57 2.27 4.59 16.31
CA ILE A 57 2.19 4.94 17.72
C ILE A 57 2.30 6.47 17.82
N THR A 58 1.27 7.11 18.31
CA THR A 58 1.20 8.57 18.46
C THR A 58 2.04 9.04 19.65
N ASP A 59 2.23 10.36 19.80
CA ASP A 59 3.06 10.92 20.88
C ASP A 59 2.42 10.75 22.26
N ASN A 60 1.10 10.55 22.32
CA ASN A 60 0.37 10.21 23.54
C ASN A 60 0.22 8.69 23.78
N GLY A 61 0.85 7.86 22.96
CA GLY A 61 0.90 6.40 23.13
C GLY A 61 -0.28 5.64 22.51
N GLU A 62 -1.21 6.29 21.84
CA GLU A 62 -2.27 5.60 21.09
C GLU A 62 -1.73 4.87 19.88
N VAL A 63 -2.30 3.71 19.55
CA VAL A 63 -1.91 2.93 18.39
C VAL A 63 -3.00 3.00 17.32
N ILE A 64 -2.61 3.51 16.14
CA ILE A 64 -3.49 3.64 14.98
C ILE A 64 -3.10 2.59 13.93
N MET A 65 -4.07 1.87 13.42
CA MET A 65 -4.00 0.87 12.36
C MET A 65 -5.38 0.78 11.67
N ASP A 66 -5.51 0.45 10.35
CA ASP A 66 -4.45 0.04 9.42
C ASP A 66 -3.80 1.23 8.68
N SER A 67 -3.09 0.91 7.60
CA SER A 67 -2.42 1.92 6.76
C SER A 67 -3.35 2.99 6.17
N TYR A 68 -4.64 2.68 5.95
CA TYR A 68 -5.63 3.65 5.51
C TYR A 68 -5.98 4.64 6.62
N VAL A 69 -6.30 4.11 7.80
CA VAL A 69 -6.64 4.92 8.97
C VAL A 69 -5.45 5.80 9.39
N ILE A 70 -4.21 5.25 9.29
CA ILE A 70 -3.00 6.04 9.53
C ILE A 70 -2.90 7.21 8.57
N VAL A 71 -3.16 7.02 7.27
CA VAL A 71 -3.11 8.13 6.30
C VAL A 71 -4.23 9.13 6.56
N GLU A 72 -5.45 8.69 6.91
CA GLU A 72 -6.55 9.60 7.26
C GLU A 72 -6.19 10.44 8.52
N TYR A 73 -5.58 9.83 9.54
CA TYR A 73 -5.05 10.53 10.71
C TYR A 73 -3.96 11.56 10.34
N LEU A 74 -3.01 11.18 9.49
CA LEU A 74 -1.96 12.11 9.05
C LEU A 74 -2.51 13.25 8.19
N ASP A 75 -3.53 12.98 7.37
CA ASP A 75 -4.20 14.01 6.56
C ASP A 75 -4.92 15.02 7.46
N ASP A 76 -5.63 14.54 8.49
CA ASP A 76 -6.26 15.38 9.51
C ASP A 76 -5.24 16.22 10.28
N LEU A 77 -4.16 15.61 10.75
CA LEU A 77 -3.05 16.29 11.44
C LEU A 77 -2.39 17.38 10.56
N ALA A 78 -2.42 17.23 9.24
CA ALA A 78 -1.91 18.19 8.28
C ALA A 78 -2.91 19.32 7.94
N GLY A 79 -4.08 19.36 8.58
CA GLY A 79 -5.15 20.33 8.35
C GLY A 79 -6.33 19.79 7.54
N GLY A 80 -6.32 18.52 7.21
CA GLY A 80 -7.41 17.81 6.54
C GLY A 80 -7.59 18.08 5.05
N ALA A 81 -8.30 17.21 4.39
CA ALA A 81 -8.74 17.33 2.99
C ALA A 81 -7.64 17.52 1.92
N LYS A 82 -6.39 17.12 2.23
CA LYS A 82 -5.28 17.20 1.27
C LYS A 82 -5.17 15.95 0.41
N LEU A 83 -5.31 14.77 1.03
CA LEU A 83 -5.26 13.47 0.35
C LEU A 83 -6.63 12.79 0.31
N ILE A 84 -7.52 13.15 1.23
CA ILE A 84 -8.88 12.58 1.33
C ILE A 84 -9.87 13.74 1.32
N PRO A 85 -10.69 13.92 0.27
CA PRO A 85 -11.67 15.02 0.20
C PRO A 85 -12.56 15.08 1.45
N ALA A 86 -12.87 16.29 1.92
CA ALA A 86 -13.59 16.50 3.19
C ALA A 86 -15.01 15.87 3.18
N SER A 87 -15.73 15.95 2.05
CA SER A 87 -17.13 15.49 1.95
C SER A 87 -17.57 15.23 0.51
N GLY A 88 -18.83 14.85 0.33
CA GLY A 88 -19.48 14.73 -0.96
C GLY A 88 -19.14 13.45 -1.74
N ALA A 89 -19.61 13.38 -2.97
CA ALA A 89 -19.46 12.22 -3.85
C ALA A 89 -17.99 11.90 -4.14
N VAL A 90 -17.15 12.93 -4.28
CA VAL A 90 -15.71 12.77 -4.54
C VAL A 90 -15.01 12.03 -3.39
N ARG A 91 -15.37 12.33 -2.13
CA ARG A 91 -14.82 11.61 -0.97
C ARG A 91 -15.14 10.12 -1.05
N TRP A 92 -16.38 9.77 -1.34
CA TRP A 92 -16.79 8.37 -1.44
C TRP A 92 -16.13 7.65 -2.61
N LYS A 93 -15.96 8.33 -3.74
CA LYS A 93 -15.25 7.79 -4.89
C LYS A 93 -13.78 7.48 -4.55
N VAL A 94 -13.07 8.43 -3.94
CA VAL A 94 -11.66 8.25 -3.52
C VAL A 94 -11.53 7.12 -2.49
N LYS A 95 -12.42 7.06 -1.50
CA LYS A 95 -12.42 5.99 -0.49
C LYS A 95 -12.73 4.61 -1.11
N SER A 96 -13.66 4.54 -2.05
CA SER A 96 -14.00 3.31 -2.76
C SER A 96 -12.86 2.83 -3.64
N ASP A 97 -12.23 3.72 -4.42
CA ASP A 97 -11.05 3.40 -5.22
C ASP A 97 -9.91 2.88 -4.34
N HIS A 98 -9.65 3.57 -3.21
CA HIS A 98 -8.65 3.13 -2.24
C HIS A 98 -8.97 1.74 -1.68
N SER A 99 -10.23 1.46 -1.32
CA SER A 99 -10.64 0.16 -0.78
C SER A 99 -10.41 -0.98 -1.79
N LEU A 100 -10.72 -0.74 -3.08
CA LEU A 100 -10.44 -1.69 -4.14
C LEU A 100 -8.93 -1.96 -4.26
N LEU A 101 -8.10 -0.91 -4.24
CA LEU A 101 -6.64 -1.01 -4.30
C LEU A 101 -6.04 -1.72 -3.07
N GLN A 102 -6.63 -1.50 -1.90
CA GLN A 102 -6.28 -2.24 -0.69
C GLN A 102 -6.53 -3.74 -0.87
N GLY A 103 -7.71 -4.14 -1.39
CA GLY A 103 -8.03 -5.54 -1.69
C GLY A 103 -7.11 -6.16 -2.75
N MET A 104 -6.64 -5.36 -3.72
CA MET A 104 -5.63 -5.81 -4.69
C MET A 104 -4.29 -6.11 -4.00
N LEU A 105 -3.81 -5.24 -3.11
CA LEU A 105 -2.58 -5.47 -2.35
C LEU A 105 -2.70 -6.69 -1.42
N ASP A 106 -3.83 -6.85 -0.74
CA ASP A 106 -4.09 -8.03 0.10
C ASP A 106 -4.02 -9.31 -0.73
N SER A 107 -4.63 -9.31 -1.91
CA SER A 107 -4.61 -10.45 -2.83
C SER A 107 -3.18 -10.75 -3.33
N MET A 108 -2.43 -9.73 -3.74
CA MET A 108 -1.02 -9.91 -4.16
C MET A 108 -0.15 -10.44 -3.02
N LEU A 109 -0.39 -10.00 -1.79
CA LEU A 109 0.34 -10.51 -0.62
C LEU A 109 0.03 -11.97 -0.35
N LEU A 110 -1.23 -12.40 -0.45
CA LEU A 110 -1.63 -13.80 -0.31
C LEU A 110 -1.02 -14.68 -1.40
N CYS A 111 -1.04 -14.22 -2.66
CA CYS A 111 -0.35 -14.88 -3.77
C CYS A 111 1.15 -15.08 -3.48
N ARG A 112 1.82 -14.05 -2.93
CA ARG A 112 3.23 -14.15 -2.55
C ARG A 112 3.45 -15.13 -1.39
N TYR A 113 2.61 -15.10 -0.36
CA TYR A 113 2.75 -15.98 0.80
C TYR A 113 2.60 -17.45 0.45
N GLU A 114 1.80 -17.79 -0.55
CA GLU A 114 1.68 -19.16 -1.05
C GLU A 114 3.03 -19.72 -1.50
N LYS A 115 3.86 -18.90 -2.15
CA LYS A 115 5.22 -19.29 -2.57
C LYS A 115 6.27 -19.19 -1.48
N MET A 116 6.17 -18.15 -0.62
CA MET A 116 7.24 -17.79 0.32
C MET A 116 7.13 -18.53 1.66
N VAL A 117 5.90 -18.74 2.13
CA VAL A 117 5.63 -19.23 3.50
C VAL A 117 5.17 -20.68 3.48
N ARG A 118 4.32 -21.06 2.53
CA ARG A 118 3.78 -22.42 2.47
C ARG A 118 4.86 -23.42 2.01
N PRO A 119 5.04 -24.54 2.73
CA PRO A 119 5.90 -25.63 2.28
C PRO A 119 5.52 -26.11 0.88
N GLU A 120 6.52 -26.37 0.04
CA GLU A 120 6.32 -26.65 -1.38
C GLU A 120 5.29 -27.76 -1.67
N PRO A 121 5.28 -28.90 -0.97
CA PRO A 121 4.29 -29.97 -1.22
C PRO A 121 2.85 -29.57 -0.87
N LEU A 122 2.65 -28.48 -0.12
CA LEU A 122 1.33 -28.00 0.31
C LEU A 122 0.88 -26.76 -0.47
N ARG A 123 1.63 -26.31 -1.47
CA ARG A 123 1.28 -25.14 -2.29
C ARG A 123 0.10 -25.44 -3.19
N TRP A 124 -0.86 -24.53 -3.19
CA TRP A 124 -2.03 -24.63 -4.06
C TRP A 124 -1.97 -23.53 -5.14
N GLN A 125 -1.40 -23.91 -6.29
CA GLN A 125 -1.15 -22.97 -7.39
C GLN A 125 -2.43 -22.28 -7.87
N ALA A 126 -3.55 -23.01 -8.00
CA ALA A 126 -4.81 -22.42 -8.46
C ALA A 126 -5.32 -21.30 -7.53
N TRP A 127 -5.10 -21.42 -6.21
CA TRP A 127 -5.44 -20.39 -5.24
C TRP A 127 -4.54 -19.16 -5.40
N ALA A 128 -3.24 -19.37 -5.60
CA ALA A 128 -2.30 -18.27 -5.86
C ALA A 128 -2.64 -17.51 -7.16
N ASP A 129 -3.02 -18.27 -8.21
CA ASP A 129 -3.40 -17.68 -9.49
C ASP A 129 -4.73 -16.91 -9.40
N ASP A 130 -5.73 -17.40 -8.64
CA ASP A 130 -6.96 -16.63 -8.38
C ASP A 130 -6.66 -15.30 -7.69
N HIS A 131 -5.80 -15.32 -6.66
CA HIS A 131 -5.40 -14.08 -5.97
C HIS A 131 -4.64 -13.11 -6.89
N TRP A 132 -3.78 -13.60 -7.75
CA TRP A 132 -3.15 -12.74 -8.76
C TRP A 132 -4.18 -12.17 -9.74
N ASN A 133 -5.12 -12.99 -10.21
CA ASN A 133 -6.16 -12.59 -11.16
C ASN A 133 -7.07 -11.50 -10.59
N ARG A 134 -7.34 -11.49 -9.29
CA ARG A 134 -8.07 -10.40 -8.62
C ARG A 134 -7.33 -9.06 -8.77
N ALA A 135 -6.02 -9.06 -8.53
CA ALA A 135 -5.20 -7.86 -8.74
C ALA A 135 -5.14 -7.47 -10.22
N TRP A 136 -5.02 -8.44 -11.12
CA TRP A 136 -5.03 -8.22 -12.57
C TRP A 136 -6.33 -7.59 -13.07
N ASN A 137 -7.47 -8.08 -12.61
CA ASN A 137 -8.78 -7.52 -12.92
C ASN A 137 -8.93 -6.09 -12.35
N GLY A 138 -8.39 -5.83 -11.17
CA GLY A 138 -8.31 -4.50 -10.61
C GLY A 138 -7.47 -3.55 -11.47
N MET A 139 -6.33 -3.99 -12.00
CA MET A 139 -5.53 -3.20 -12.95
C MET A 139 -6.33 -2.92 -14.22
N ALA A 140 -7.03 -3.91 -14.79
CA ALA A 140 -7.90 -3.72 -15.95
C ALA A 140 -9.03 -2.70 -15.70
N HIS A 141 -9.55 -2.66 -14.48
CA HIS A 141 -10.53 -1.65 -14.06
C HIS A 141 -9.91 -0.24 -14.05
N PHE A 142 -8.75 -0.07 -13.41
CA PHE A 142 -8.11 1.25 -13.30
C PHE A 142 -7.50 1.73 -14.62
N GLU A 143 -7.10 0.86 -15.53
CA GLU A 143 -6.68 1.22 -16.90
C GLU A 143 -7.75 2.03 -17.64
N LYS A 144 -9.04 1.83 -17.31
CA LYS A 144 -10.19 2.54 -17.90
C LYS A 144 -10.53 3.84 -17.16
N GLN A 145 -9.98 4.07 -15.96
CA GLN A 145 -10.31 5.20 -15.07
C GLN A 145 -9.41 6.42 -15.34
N THR A 146 -9.46 6.99 -16.55
CA THR A 146 -8.56 8.08 -16.98
C THR A 146 -8.66 9.33 -16.10
N GLU A 147 -9.86 9.63 -15.58
CA GLU A 147 -10.06 10.73 -14.64
C GLU A 147 -9.27 10.50 -13.33
N MET A 148 -9.34 9.30 -12.77
CA MET A 148 -8.58 8.93 -11.57
C MET A 148 -7.08 9.10 -11.78
N LEU A 149 -6.54 8.73 -12.95
CA LEU A 149 -5.11 8.82 -13.27
C LEU A 149 -4.61 10.27 -13.46
N SER A 150 -5.50 11.23 -13.74
CA SER A 150 -5.16 12.61 -14.10
C SER A 150 -5.52 13.67 -13.04
N ARG A 151 -6.40 13.35 -12.08
CA ARG A 151 -6.85 14.28 -11.04
C ARG A 151 -5.72 14.64 -10.06
N PRO A 152 -5.88 15.66 -9.19
CA PRO A 152 -4.92 15.98 -8.13
C PRO A 152 -4.63 14.76 -7.25
N LEU A 153 -3.40 14.71 -6.68
CA LEU A 153 -2.95 13.60 -5.86
C LEU A 153 -3.89 13.34 -4.68
N ASP A 154 -4.30 12.10 -4.53
CA ASP A 154 -5.08 11.61 -3.42
C ASP A 154 -4.60 10.23 -2.92
N ILE A 155 -5.22 9.73 -1.86
CA ILE A 155 -4.83 8.46 -1.25
C ILE A 155 -5.02 7.27 -2.22
N ALA A 156 -5.99 7.32 -3.13
CA ALA A 156 -6.20 6.24 -4.08
C ALA A 156 -5.07 6.19 -5.12
N GLN A 157 -4.59 7.34 -5.61
CA GLN A 157 -3.42 7.38 -6.49
C GLN A 157 -2.14 6.91 -5.78
N ILE A 158 -1.95 7.26 -4.51
CA ILE A 158 -0.84 6.74 -3.69
C ILE A 158 -0.95 5.22 -3.55
N ALA A 159 -2.14 4.69 -3.27
CA ALA A 159 -2.37 3.26 -3.18
C ALA A 159 -2.14 2.54 -4.51
N LEU A 160 -2.59 3.11 -5.64
CA LEU A 160 -2.32 2.57 -6.98
C LEU A 160 -0.82 2.53 -7.26
N THR A 161 -0.08 3.59 -6.91
CA THR A 161 1.38 3.61 -7.03
C THR A 161 2.03 2.48 -6.23
N CYS A 162 1.52 2.17 -5.04
CA CYS A 162 2.01 1.05 -4.23
C CYS A 162 1.65 -0.32 -4.84
N VAL A 163 0.46 -0.46 -5.43
CA VAL A 163 0.05 -1.69 -6.16
C VAL A 163 1.00 -1.96 -7.33
N LEU A 164 1.18 -0.96 -8.20
CA LEU A 164 2.00 -1.09 -9.40
C LEU A 164 3.49 -1.31 -9.05
N GLY A 165 4.00 -0.56 -8.08
CA GLY A 165 5.37 -0.76 -7.60
C GLY A 165 5.58 -2.10 -6.90
N TYR A 166 4.56 -2.67 -6.26
CA TYR A 166 4.63 -4.01 -5.68
C TYR A 166 4.56 -5.09 -6.76
N ALA A 167 3.81 -4.84 -7.85
CA ALA A 167 3.81 -5.70 -9.03
C ALA A 167 5.20 -5.76 -9.67
N ASP A 168 5.88 -4.62 -9.85
CA ASP A 168 7.26 -4.59 -10.35
C ASP A 168 8.23 -5.32 -9.42
N PHE A 169 8.08 -5.11 -8.10
CA PHE A 169 9.00 -5.67 -7.11
C PHE A 169 8.88 -7.19 -6.94
N ARG A 170 7.68 -7.76 -7.08
CA ARG A 170 7.42 -9.17 -6.74
C ARG A 170 6.88 -10.02 -7.86
N PHE A 171 6.38 -9.40 -8.93
CA PHE A 171 5.66 -10.05 -10.02
C PHE A 171 6.07 -9.45 -11.39
N ALA A 172 7.33 -9.05 -11.54
CA ALA A 172 7.84 -8.45 -12.77
C ALA A 172 7.65 -9.36 -14.01
N ASP A 173 7.68 -10.66 -13.79
CA ASP A 173 7.43 -11.70 -14.80
C ASP A 173 6.00 -11.71 -15.34
N ARG A 174 5.05 -11.08 -14.65
CA ARG A 174 3.63 -11.07 -15.04
C ARG A 174 3.28 -10.04 -16.13
N GLY A 175 4.19 -9.13 -16.47
CA GLY A 175 4.10 -8.26 -17.67
C GLY A 175 2.97 -7.22 -17.64
N TRP A 176 2.56 -6.72 -16.48
CA TRP A 176 1.45 -5.77 -16.35
C TRP A 176 1.65 -4.47 -17.14
N ARG A 177 2.88 -3.96 -17.24
CA ARG A 177 3.19 -2.70 -17.93
C ARG A 177 2.80 -2.74 -19.41
N LYS A 178 3.09 -3.87 -20.07
CA LYS A 178 2.71 -4.09 -21.47
C LYS A 178 1.20 -4.24 -21.66
N ALA A 179 0.52 -4.85 -20.69
CA ALA A 179 -0.93 -5.08 -20.75
C ALA A 179 -1.75 -3.81 -20.46
N TYR A 180 -1.21 -2.89 -19.63
CA TYR A 180 -1.91 -1.70 -19.14
C TYR A 180 -1.08 -0.43 -19.36
N PRO A 181 -1.00 0.10 -20.60
CA PRO A 181 -0.12 1.22 -20.95
C PRO A 181 -0.47 2.55 -20.29
N LYS A 182 -1.74 2.80 -19.91
CA LYS A 182 -2.10 4.02 -19.18
C LYS A 182 -1.67 3.94 -17.74
N LEU A 183 -1.77 2.77 -17.10
CA LEU A 183 -1.21 2.54 -15.77
C LEU A 183 0.31 2.64 -15.77
N ASP A 184 0.96 2.15 -16.82
CA ASP A 184 2.41 2.30 -16.98
C ASP A 184 2.81 3.78 -17.05
N ALA A 185 2.18 4.56 -17.93
CA ALA A 185 2.42 6.00 -18.05
C ALA A 185 2.13 6.74 -16.72
N PHE A 186 1.06 6.39 -16.02
CA PHE A 186 0.76 6.92 -14.69
C PHE A 186 1.88 6.58 -13.69
N HIS A 187 2.31 5.33 -13.65
CA HIS A 187 3.34 4.88 -12.74
C HIS A 187 4.68 5.56 -12.99
N GLU A 188 5.10 5.68 -14.24
CA GLU A 188 6.31 6.43 -14.62
C GLU A 188 6.24 7.89 -14.14
N LYS A 189 5.10 8.56 -14.32
CA LYS A 189 4.88 9.90 -13.76
C LYS A 189 5.01 9.92 -12.23
N MET A 190 4.41 8.94 -11.54
CA MET A 190 4.50 8.85 -10.08
C MET A 190 5.93 8.58 -9.60
N LEU A 191 6.72 7.80 -10.33
CA LEU A 191 8.14 7.54 -10.02
C LEU A 191 9.01 8.80 -10.06
N THR A 192 8.59 9.88 -10.72
CA THR A 192 9.32 11.16 -10.69
C THR A 192 9.17 11.92 -9.37
N ARG A 193 8.15 11.61 -8.55
CA ARG A 193 7.89 12.32 -7.29
C ARG A 193 8.93 11.95 -6.23
N PRO A 194 9.48 12.93 -5.48
CA PRO A 194 10.45 12.66 -4.41
C PRO A 194 9.93 11.64 -3.38
N SER A 195 8.66 11.73 -2.98
CA SER A 195 8.02 10.83 -2.02
C SER A 195 8.03 9.37 -2.47
N VAL A 196 7.84 9.14 -3.77
CA VAL A 196 7.83 7.80 -4.37
C VAL A 196 9.26 7.27 -4.52
N LYS A 197 10.22 8.11 -4.96
CA LYS A 197 11.64 7.74 -5.11
C LYS A 197 12.26 7.28 -3.80
N ILE A 198 12.08 8.06 -2.73
CA ILE A 198 12.66 7.78 -1.39
C ILE A 198 12.05 6.51 -0.76
N SER A 199 10.84 6.15 -1.16
CA SER A 199 10.10 5.04 -0.58
C SER A 199 10.23 3.72 -1.34
N VAL A 200 11.02 3.64 -2.40
CA VAL A 200 11.22 2.41 -3.18
C VAL A 200 11.72 1.28 -2.27
N PRO A 201 11.16 0.07 -2.39
CA PRO A 201 11.69 -1.10 -1.67
C PRO A 201 13.16 -1.37 -2.06
N PRO A 202 13.98 -1.90 -1.13
CA PRO A 202 15.31 -2.36 -1.49
C PRO A 202 15.23 -3.50 -2.52
N PRO A 203 16.29 -3.75 -3.28
CA PRO A 203 16.34 -4.91 -4.19
C PRO A 203 15.91 -6.20 -3.50
N ALA A 204 15.28 -7.11 -4.25
CA ALA A 204 14.73 -8.37 -3.75
C ALA A 204 15.83 -9.39 -3.43
#